data_af7668408104ed8e6226f5fe9e0be27e
#
_entry.id   af7668408104ed8e6226f5fe9e0be27e
#
_cell.length_a   1.000
_cell.length_b   1.000
_cell.length_c   1.000
_cell.angle_alpha   90.00
_cell.angle_beta   90.00
_cell.angle_gamma   90.00
#
_symmetry.space_group_name_H-M   'P 1'
#
loop_
_entity.id
_entity.type
_entity.pdbx_description
1 polymer ?
#
loop_
_entity_poly.entity_id
_entity_poly.type
_entity_poly.pdbx_seq_one_letter_code
_entity_poly.pdbx_strand_id
1 'polypeptide(L)'
;MTKLDIKRTNSINQTRYGCTLGALSSVSAIPRVVPIAHCGPGCVDKQFMSICFYNGFQGGGYSGGAVPPSVNAGEREVVFGGNERLEELIKASIKIMDADLFVVLTGCIGELVGDDVASVVSKFQNKGVKIVYAETGGFKGNNFTGHELVSRAIIDQFVGNYNGKKDEKLVNLWSLLPYQNTFWRGDLVEIKRVLEGIGLKVNVLYGHESKGIKDWQKIPEARFNIVLSPWLGLETAKHLKEKYNQPFLHIPVIPIGAKETGKFLRKVADFAELDKNKVEKFIKQEEKVYYYYLEQFADFYSEYWWGLPGKFAVVGDASYALAVSKFAVEQLGLIPVTSIVTDNPPDKYREIIANEFKNIAEDVTIEVEFAEDGYVIGKILENSDFGIKPPIIFGTTWERDIAKKLKGSIIEIGFPASYEVVISKSYVGYIGALTLLEKIYTTAISASA
;
A
#
# COMPACT_ATOMS: atom_id res chain seq x y z
N MET A 1 -20.59 21.95 9.18
CA MET A 1 -21.26 21.20 8.09
C MET A 1 -22.22 20.21 8.69
N THR A 2 -23.50 20.23 8.27
CA THR A 2 -24.52 19.30 8.74
C THR A 2 -24.13 17.90 8.25
N LYS A 3 -23.96 16.92 9.16
CA LYS A 3 -23.77 15.53 8.77
C LYS A 3 -24.87 15.15 7.81
N LEU A 4 -24.53 14.82 6.58
CA LEU A 4 -25.46 14.29 5.60
C LEU A 4 -26.03 12.99 6.16
N ASP A 5 -27.33 12.97 6.39
CA ASP A 5 -28.06 11.74 6.79
C ASP A 5 -28.23 10.85 5.56
N ILE A 6 -27.10 10.28 5.11
CA ILE A 6 -27.11 9.31 4.01
C ILE A 6 -27.73 8.05 4.56
N LYS A 7 -28.97 7.77 4.12
CA LYS A 7 -29.69 6.54 4.47
C LYS A 7 -28.81 5.35 4.06
N ARG A 8 -28.04 4.81 5.02
CA ARG A 8 -27.22 3.63 4.80
C ARG A 8 -28.14 2.46 4.49
N THR A 9 -27.99 1.89 3.32
CA THR A 9 -28.61 0.59 3.02
C THR A 9 -27.88 -0.47 3.85
N ASN A 10 -28.57 -1.52 4.26
CA ASN A 10 -27.97 -2.64 5.01
C ASN A 10 -27.03 -3.50 4.13
N SER A 11 -26.78 -3.10 2.90
CA SER A 11 -25.92 -3.80 1.94
C SER A 11 -24.84 -2.86 1.41
N ILE A 12 -23.64 -3.37 1.28
CA ILE A 12 -22.51 -2.69 0.63
C ILE A 12 -22.63 -2.93 -0.87
N ASN A 13 -22.72 -1.86 -1.66
CA ASN A 13 -22.82 -1.94 -3.11
C ASN A 13 -21.48 -2.19 -3.78
N GLN A 14 -20.41 -1.61 -3.23
CA GLN A 14 -19.07 -1.71 -3.84
C GLN A 14 -17.99 -1.52 -2.78
N THR A 15 -17.48 -2.64 -2.26
CA THR A 15 -16.38 -2.64 -1.29
C THR A 15 -15.09 -2.11 -1.91
N ARG A 16 -14.42 -1.21 -1.22
CA ARG A 16 -13.18 -0.54 -1.68
C ARG A 16 -11.89 -1.28 -1.35
N TYR A 17 -11.96 -2.43 -0.69
CA TYR A 17 -10.82 -3.25 -0.31
C TYR A 17 -11.09 -4.73 -0.57
N GLY A 18 -10.04 -5.55 -0.59
CA GLY A 18 -10.14 -7.00 -0.65
C GLY A 18 -10.31 -7.64 0.72
N CYS A 19 -10.60 -8.94 0.75
CA CYS A 19 -10.58 -9.70 2.00
C CYS A 19 -9.14 -10.06 2.43
N THR A 20 -8.99 -10.63 3.62
CA THR A 20 -7.72 -11.04 4.23
C THR A 20 -6.86 -11.93 3.31
N LEU A 21 -7.49 -12.79 2.49
CA LEU A 21 -6.77 -13.63 1.51
C LEU A 21 -6.08 -12.80 0.40
N GLY A 22 -6.33 -11.50 0.31
CA GLY A 22 -5.53 -10.57 -0.50
C GLY A 22 -4.03 -10.55 -0.12
N ALA A 23 -3.64 -11.15 1.02
CA ALA A 23 -2.27 -11.51 1.36
C ALA A 23 -1.53 -12.31 0.27
N LEU A 24 -2.26 -13.01 -0.63
CA LEU A 24 -1.68 -13.64 -1.83
C LEU A 24 -0.87 -12.64 -2.66
N SER A 25 -1.34 -11.39 -2.80
CA SER A 25 -0.62 -10.32 -3.50
C SER A 25 0.71 -9.99 -2.84
N SER A 26 0.72 -9.91 -1.51
CA SER A 26 1.93 -9.63 -0.74
C SER A 26 2.99 -10.71 -0.94
N VAL A 27 2.57 -11.98 -0.88
CA VAL A 27 3.48 -13.11 -1.11
C VAL A 27 4.00 -13.13 -2.54
N SER A 28 3.13 -12.88 -3.54
CA SER A 28 3.51 -12.83 -4.95
C SER A 28 4.50 -11.71 -5.27
N ALA A 29 4.58 -10.67 -4.43
CA ALA A 29 5.54 -9.59 -4.57
C ALA A 29 6.94 -9.92 -4.03
N ILE A 30 7.10 -11.01 -3.30
CA ILE A 30 8.39 -11.46 -2.78
C ILE A 30 9.08 -12.32 -3.86
N PRO A 31 10.27 -11.95 -4.36
CA PRO A 31 10.96 -12.73 -5.39
C PRO A 31 11.17 -14.18 -4.98
N ARG A 32 10.83 -15.11 -5.88
CA ARG A 32 10.98 -16.56 -5.72
C ARG A 32 10.20 -17.18 -4.54
N VAL A 33 9.14 -16.51 -4.09
CA VAL A 33 8.22 -17.05 -3.09
C VAL A 33 6.88 -17.36 -3.76
N VAL A 34 6.34 -18.54 -3.49
CA VAL A 34 5.12 -19.05 -4.10
C VAL A 34 4.00 -19.11 -3.09
N PRO A 35 2.93 -18.33 -3.26
CA PRO A 35 1.73 -18.51 -2.45
C PRO A 35 0.97 -19.77 -2.91
N ILE A 36 0.42 -20.52 -1.96
CA ILE A 36 -0.48 -21.66 -2.19
C ILE A 36 -1.81 -21.31 -1.51
N ALA A 37 -2.90 -21.27 -2.29
CA ALA A 37 -4.20 -20.87 -1.81
C ALA A 37 -5.04 -22.08 -1.39
N HIS A 38 -5.35 -22.18 -0.10
CA HIS A 38 -6.30 -23.16 0.43
C HIS A 38 -7.70 -22.56 0.50
N CYS A 39 -8.35 -22.44 -0.65
CA CYS A 39 -9.61 -21.71 -0.81
C CYS A 39 -10.45 -22.21 -1.99
N GLY A 40 -11.62 -21.64 -2.18
CA GLY A 40 -12.43 -21.85 -3.36
C GLY A 40 -11.89 -21.14 -4.61
N PRO A 41 -12.33 -21.52 -5.82
CA PRO A 41 -11.79 -21.06 -7.10
C PRO A 41 -11.93 -19.54 -7.31
N GLY A 42 -13.05 -18.95 -6.92
CA GLY A 42 -13.32 -17.52 -7.09
C GLY A 42 -12.36 -16.59 -6.35
N CYS A 43 -11.69 -17.07 -5.29
CA CYS A 43 -10.71 -16.28 -4.57
C CYS A 43 -9.46 -16.01 -5.39
N VAL A 44 -9.00 -17.02 -6.14
CA VAL A 44 -7.81 -16.93 -6.99
C VAL A 44 -8.11 -16.15 -8.27
N ASP A 45 -9.31 -16.31 -8.83
CA ASP A 45 -9.77 -15.53 -9.96
C ASP A 45 -9.80 -14.03 -9.62
N LYS A 46 -10.35 -13.67 -8.46
CA LYS A 46 -10.31 -12.29 -7.98
C LYS A 46 -8.89 -11.75 -7.84
N GLN A 47 -7.96 -12.56 -7.37
CA GLN A 47 -6.53 -12.21 -7.28
C GLN A 47 -5.94 -11.93 -8.67
N PHE A 48 -6.22 -12.81 -9.64
CA PHE A 48 -5.80 -12.65 -11.03
C PHE A 48 -6.28 -11.33 -11.62
N MET A 49 -7.58 -11.05 -11.51
CA MET A 49 -8.18 -9.81 -12.00
C MET A 49 -7.55 -8.58 -11.35
N SER A 50 -7.34 -8.62 -10.04
CA SER A 50 -6.74 -7.50 -9.29
C SER A 50 -5.34 -7.17 -9.78
N ILE A 51 -4.48 -8.17 -9.97
CA ILE A 51 -3.09 -7.97 -10.36
C ILE A 51 -2.98 -7.59 -11.84
N CYS A 52 -3.72 -8.26 -12.71
CA CYS A 52 -3.54 -8.10 -14.16
C CYS A 52 -4.25 -6.86 -14.73
N PHE A 53 -5.44 -6.51 -14.22
CA PHE A 53 -6.30 -5.53 -14.89
C PHE A 53 -6.63 -4.29 -14.06
N TYR A 54 -6.52 -4.37 -12.73
CA TYR A 54 -6.99 -3.29 -11.87
C TYR A 54 -5.88 -2.58 -11.09
N ASN A 55 -4.63 -2.84 -11.44
CA ASN A 55 -3.46 -2.32 -10.73
C ASN A 55 -2.44 -1.69 -11.70
N GLY A 56 -2.89 -0.87 -12.61
CA GLY A 56 -2.01 -0.22 -13.58
C GLY A 56 -1.33 -1.19 -14.56
N PHE A 57 -1.92 -2.37 -14.81
CA PHE A 57 -1.42 -3.37 -15.75
C PHE A 57 0.00 -3.88 -15.45
N GLN A 58 0.37 -3.99 -14.19
CA GLN A 58 1.74 -4.33 -13.75
C GLN A 58 2.13 -5.78 -14.00
N GLY A 59 1.16 -6.66 -14.27
CA GLY A 59 1.37 -8.09 -14.36
C GLY A 59 1.63 -8.74 -13.01
N GLY A 60 1.71 -10.06 -13.01
CA GLY A 60 1.89 -10.85 -11.79
C GLY A 60 3.32 -10.93 -11.30
N GLY A 61 3.48 -11.52 -10.13
CA GLY A 61 4.75 -11.82 -9.51
C GLY A 61 5.43 -13.05 -10.07
N TYR A 62 6.33 -13.66 -9.29
CA TYR A 62 7.04 -14.88 -9.61
C TYR A 62 6.09 -16.09 -9.81
N SER A 63 6.56 -17.15 -10.44
CA SER A 63 5.86 -18.45 -10.60
C SER A 63 4.58 -18.44 -11.42
N GLY A 64 4.59 -17.84 -12.58
CA GLY A 64 3.43 -17.80 -13.48
C GLY A 64 2.45 -16.69 -13.14
N GLY A 65 2.86 -15.83 -12.23
CA GLY A 65 2.27 -14.53 -12.07
C GLY A 65 1.05 -14.50 -11.16
N ALA A 66 -0.04 -13.99 -11.68
CA ALA A 66 -1.22 -13.64 -10.93
C ALA A 66 -2.07 -14.82 -10.44
N VAL A 67 -1.80 -16.05 -10.91
CA VAL A 67 -2.59 -17.25 -10.56
C VAL A 67 -1.78 -18.19 -9.69
N PRO A 68 -1.89 -18.13 -8.38
CA PRO A 68 -1.22 -19.08 -7.49
C PRO A 68 -1.87 -20.47 -7.57
N PRO A 69 -1.12 -21.56 -7.24
CA PRO A 69 -1.70 -22.85 -7.00
C PRO A 69 -2.85 -22.77 -5.99
N SER A 70 -3.98 -23.41 -6.30
CA SER A 70 -5.17 -23.37 -5.44
C SER A 70 -5.79 -24.75 -5.29
N VAL A 71 -6.27 -25.03 -4.08
CA VAL A 71 -7.05 -26.22 -3.77
C VAL A 71 -8.34 -26.25 -4.59
N ASN A 72 -8.89 -25.09 -4.93
CA ASN A 72 -10.19 -24.97 -5.62
C ASN A 72 -11.27 -25.78 -4.89
N ALA A 73 -11.39 -25.55 -3.57
CA ALA A 73 -12.32 -26.27 -2.72
C ALA A 73 -13.75 -26.17 -3.24
N GLY A 74 -14.38 -27.31 -3.43
CA GLY A 74 -15.76 -27.48 -3.85
C GLY A 74 -16.62 -28.09 -2.75
N GLU A 75 -17.77 -28.66 -3.12
CA GLU A 75 -18.71 -29.27 -2.19
C GLU A 75 -18.08 -30.39 -1.36
N ARG A 76 -17.23 -31.21 -1.98
CA ARG A 76 -16.54 -32.31 -1.29
C ARG A 76 -15.70 -31.80 -0.13
N GLU A 77 -14.89 -30.76 -0.38
CA GLU A 77 -13.98 -30.18 0.61
C GLU A 77 -14.77 -29.44 1.72
N VAL A 78 -15.95 -28.91 1.40
CA VAL A 78 -16.85 -28.31 2.39
C VAL A 78 -17.43 -29.37 3.34
N VAL A 79 -17.71 -30.57 2.84
CA VAL A 79 -18.35 -31.65 3.62
C VAL A 79 -17.32 -32.50 4.38
N PHE A 80 -16.22 -32.84 3.74
CA PHE A 80 -15.23 -33.81 4.25
C PHE A 80 -13.89 -33.20 4.66
N GLY A 81 -13.71 -31.88 4.48
CA GLY A 81 -12.43 -31.21 4.68
C GLY A 81 -11.52 -31.24 3.45
N GLY A 82 -10.60 -30.28 3.37
CA GLY A 82 -9.69 -30.05 2.27
C GLY A 82 -8.26 -30.48 2.52
N ASN A 83 -7.93 -31.07 3.66
CA ASN A 83 -6.55 -31.40 4.07
C ASN A 83 -5.82 -32.33 3.09
N GLU A 84 -6.49 -33.39 2.60
CA GLU A 84 -5.87 -34.32 1.60
C GLU A 84 -5.51 -33.56 0.31
N ARG A 85 -6.45 -32.78 -0.20
CA ARG A 85 -6.26 -32.03 -1.43
C ARG A 85 -5.20 -30.94 -1.29
N LEU A 86 -5.11 -30.32 -0.12
CA LEU A 86 -4.02 -29.40 0.19
C LEU A 86 -2.66 -30.11 0.20
N GLU A 87 -2.57 -31.29 0.81
CA GLU A 87 -1.33 -32.10 0.82
C GLU A 87 -0.89 -32.48 -0.60
N GLU A 88 -1.82 -32.91 -1.45
CA GLU A 88 -1.56 -33.21 -2.87
C GLU A 88 -1.10 -31.99 -3.64
N LEU A 89 -1.76 -30.83 -3.44
CA LEU A 89 -1.40 -29.59 -4.08
C LEU A 89 0.01 -29.12 -3.68
N ILE A 90 0.36 -29.20 -2.39
CA ILE A 90 1.70 -28.86 -1.92
C ILE A 90 2.74 -29.78 -2.57
N LYS A 91 2.50 -31.11 -2.61
CA LYS A 91 3.39 -32.08 -3.30
C LYS A 91 3.61 -31.73 -4.77
N ALA A 92 2.53 -31.39 -5.48
CA ALA A 92 2.60 -31.00 -6.89
C ALA A 92 3.36 -29.70 -7.06
N SER A 93 3.07 -28.67 -6.24
CA SER A 93 3.73 -27.36 -6.30
C SER A 93 5.24 -27.45 -6.09
N ILE A 94 5.68 -28.22 -5.10
CA ILE A 94 7.12 -28.43 -4.82
C ILE A 94 7.81 -29.14 -6.00
N LYS A 95 7.12 -30.05 -6.68
CA LYS A 95 7.69 -30.79 -7.82
C LYS A 95 7.82 -29.94 -9.09
N ILE A 96 6.89 -28.98 -9.28
CA ILE A 96 6.76 -28.26 -10.55
C ILE A 96 7.40 -26.87 -10.47
N MET A 97 7.35 -26.22 -9.28
CA MET A 97 7.75 -24.84 -9.12
C MET A 97 9.12 -24.70 -8.48
N ASP A 98 9.97 -23.89 -9.08
CA ASP A 98 11.27 -23.52 -8.51
C ASP A 98 11.10 -22.33 -7.57
N ALA A 99 10.92 -22.59 -6.29
CA ALA A 99 10.69 -21.59 -5.25
C ALA A 99 11.69 -21.69 -4.10
N ASP A 100 12.02 -20.56 -3.51
CA ASP A 100 12.86 -20.49 -2.32
C ASP A 100 12.03 -20.67 -1.03
N LEU A 101 10.73 -20.36 -1.07
CA LEU A 101 9.77 -20.53 0.02
C LEU A 101 8.36 -20.70 -0.55
N PHE A 102 7.59 -21.60 0.06
CA PHE A 102 6.15 -21.72 -0.17
C PHE A 102 5.37 -21.13 1.01
N VAL A 103 4.28 -20.42 0.73
CA VAL A 103 3.42 -19.81 1.75
C VAL A 103 1.98 -20.25 1.54
N VAL A 104 1.47 -21.11 2.42
CA VAL A 104 0.07 -21.54 2.38
C VAL A 104 -0.81 -20.48 3.04
N LEU A 105 -1.84 -20.02 2.33
CA LEU A 105 -2.79 -19.04 2.81
C LEU A 105 -4.20 -19.66 2.80
N THR A 106 -4.89 -19.58 3.93
CA THR A 106 -6.23 -20.13 4.07
C THR A 106 -7.30 -19.14 3.65
N GLY A 107 -8.31 -19.64 2.95
CA GLY A 107 -9.56 -18.93 2.71
C GLY A 107 -10.64 -19.30 3.71
N CYS A 108 -11.83 -18.69 3.55
CA CYS A 108 -12.94 -18.90 4.46
C CYS A 108 -13.36 -20.37 4.59
N ILE A 109 -13.37 -21.12 3.48
CA ILE A 109 -13.85 -22.50 3.45
C ILE A 109 -13.02 -23.37 4.39
N GLY A 110 -11.69 -23.41 4.21
CA GLY A 110 -10.81 -24.26 5.01
C GLY A 110 -10.87 -23.95 6.51
N GLU A 111 -10.95 -22.66 6.87
CA GLU A 111 -11.03 -22.26 8.28
C GLU A 111 -12.40 -22.55 8.92
N LEU A 112 -13.52 -22.36 8.17
CA LEU A 112 -14.85 -22.66 8.67
C LEU A 112 -15.12 -24.15 8.82
N VAL A 113 -14.53 -24.98 7.96
CA VAL A 113 -14.60 -26.44 8.03
C VAL A 113 -13.68 -26.99 9.14
N GLY A 114 -12.69 -26.21 9.55
CA GLY A 114 -11.73 -26.60 10.59
C GLY A 114 -10.57 -27.44 10.06
N ASP A 115 -10.14 -27.19 8.82
CA ASP A 115 -8.96 -27.88 8.26
C ASP A 115 -7.70 -27.59 9.08
N ASP A 116 -6.96 -28.65 9.42
CA ASP A 116 -5.70 -28.56 10.14
C ASP A 116 -4.51 -28.32 9.20
N VAL A 117 -4.46 -27.10 8.69
CA VAL A 117 -3.40 -26.66 7.76
C VAL A 117 -2.01 -26.73 8.43
N ALA A 118 -1.93 -26.44 9.72
CA ALA A 118 -0.69 -26.53 10.50
C ALA A 118 -0.08 -27.94 10.45
N SER A 119 -0.90 -28.95 10.68
CA SER A 119 -0.49 -30.37 10.63
C SER A 119 -0.06 -30.75 9.20
N VAL A 120 -0.79 -30.33 8.18
CA VAL A 120 -0.41 -30.60 6.78
C VAL A 120 0.93 -29.97 6.45
N VAL A 121 1.14 -28.68 6.77
CA VAL A 121 2.38 -27.95 6.49
C VAL A 121 3.57 -28.56 7.25
N SER A 122 3.39 -28.94 8.50
CA SER A 122 4.45 -29.53 9.34
C SER A 122 5.02 -30.83 8.76
N LYS A 123 4.22 -31.62 8.04
CA LYS A 123 4.70 -32.84 7.33
C LYS A 123 5.78 -32.53 6.30
N PHE A 124 5.71 -31.36 5.67
CA PHE A 124 6.68 -30.92 4.66
C PHE A 124 7.87 -30.22 5.30
N GLN A 125 7.64 -29.42 6.36
CA GLN A 125 8.71 -28.81 7.15
C GLN A 125 9.64 -29.87 7.72
N ASN A 126 9.09 -30.97 8.26
CA ASN A 126 9.85 -32.11 8.78
C ASN A 126 10.67 -32.85 7.69
N LYS A 127 10.36 -32.64 6.43
CA LYS A 127 11.14 -33.15 5.28
C LYS A 127 12.15 -32.12 4.72
N GLY A 128 12.33 -30.99 5.42
CA GLY A 128 13.26 -29.93 5.04
C GLY A 128 12.74 -28.98 3.96
N VAL A 129 11.45 -29.03 3.59
CA VAL A 129 10.85 -28.08 2.67
C VAL A 129 10.66 -26.74 3.37
N LYS A 130 11.11 -25.66 2.74
CA LYS A 130 10.83 -24.29 3.23
C LYS A 130 9.39 -23.93 2.88
N ILE A 131 8.51 -24.09 3.84
CA ILE A 131 7.08 -23.82 3.73
C ILE A 131 6.56 -23.27 5.04
N VAL A 132 5.69 -22.26 4.96
CA VAL A 132 5.01 -21.65 6.09
C VAL A 132 3.52 -21.52 5.79
N TYR A 133 2.70 -21.21 6.79
CA TYR A 133 1.29 -20.96 6.58
C TYR A 133 0.81 -19.73 7.35
N ALA A 134 -0.24 -19.11 6.85
CA ALA A 134 -0.96 -18.05 7.55
C ALA A 134 -2.46 -18.26 7.40
N GLU A 135 -3.15 -18.08 8.51
CA GLU A 135 -4.61 -18.13 8.53
C GLU A 135 -5.19 -16.78 8.10
N THR A 136 -5.74 -16.75 6.89
CA THR A 136 -6.21 -15.54 6.20
C THR A 136 -7.67 -15.64 5.74
N GLY A 137 -8.52 -16.31 6.55
CA GLY A 137 -9.96 -16.36 6.29
C GLY A 137 -10.58 -14.97 6.22
N GLY A 138 -11.45 -14.74 5.22
CA GLY A 138 -11.95 -13.40 4.88
C GLY A 138 -12.74 -12.69 6.00
N PHE A 139 -13.18 -13.42 7.01
CA PHE A 139 -13.85 -12.87 8.18
C PHE A 139 -12.88 -12.28 9.24
N LYS A 140 -11.58 -12.45 9.06
CA LYS A 140 -10.56 -11.91 9.98
C LYS A 140 -10.23 -10.44 9.73
N GLY A 141 -10.64 -9.88 8.59
CA GLY A 141 -10.39 -8.49 8.23
C GLY A 141 -10.31 -8.27 6.72
N ASN A 142 -9.58 -7.25 6.33
CA ASN A 142 -9.35 -6.89 4.94
C ASN A 142 -7.94 -7.31 4.45
N ASN A 143 -7.61 -6.99 3.20
CA ASN A 143 -6.31 -7.32 2.61
C ASN A 143 -5.11 -6.65 3.30
N PHE A 144 -5.29 -5.49 3.95
CA PHE A 144 -4.25 -4.86 4.76
C PHE A 144 -3.96 -5.70 6.02
N THR A 145 -5.02 -6.16 6.69
CA THR A 145 -4.88 -7.11 7.81
C THR A 145 -4.20 -8.41 7.36
N GLY A 146 -4.57 -8.91 6.18
CA GLY A 146 -3.94 -10.10 5.59
C GLY A 146 -2.44 -9.95 5.37
N HIS A 147 -2.01 -8.77 4.90
CA HIS A 147 -0.60 -8.44 4.74
C HIS A 147 0.17 -8.51 6.07
N GLU A 148 -0.39 -7.95 7.13
CA GLU A 148 0.20 -8.01 8.47
C GLU A 148 0.28 -9.47 9.00
N LEU A 149 -0.79 -10.26 8.78
CA LEU A 149 -0.84 -11.66 9.21
C LEU A 149 0.23 -12.51 8.51
N VAL A 150 0.34 -12.39 7.18
CA VAL A 150 1.32 -13.18 6.43
C VAL A 150 2.75 -12.73 6.72
N SER A 151 2.98 -11.43 6.90
CA SER A 151 4.30 -10.91 7.25
C SER A 151 4.78 -11.48 8.60
N ARG A 152 3.91 -11.48 9.61
CA ARG A 152 4.23 -12.08 10.92
C ARG A 152 4.42 -13.59 10.83
N ALA A 153 3.59 -14.29 10.04
CA ALA A 153 3.76 -15.73 9.84
C ALA A 153 5.11 -16.10 9.23
N ILE A 154 5.57 -15.34 8.22
CA ILE A 154 6.91 -15.54 7.62
C ILE A 154 8.01 -15.23 8.65
N ILE A 155 7.88 -14.16 9.43
CA ILE A 155 8.83 -13.80 10.48
C ILE A 155 8.91 -14.91 11.53
N ASP A 156 7.79 -15.47 11.95
CA ASP A 156 7.75 -16.44 13.04
C ASP A 156 8.20 -17.84 12.61
N GLN A 157 7.76 -18.31 11.45
CA GLN A 157 7.96 -19.69 11.02
C GLN A 157 9.20 -19.86 10.13
N PHE A 158 9.62 -18.81 9.40
CA PHE A 158 10.75 -18.89 8.47
C PHE A 158 11.99 -18.15 8.99
N VAL A 159 11.85 -16.88 9.44
CA VAL A 159 12.99 -16.12 9.98
C VAL A 159 13.37 -16.66 11.36
N GLY A 160 12.38 -16.92 12.21
CA GLY A 160 12.56 -17.58 13.49
C GLY A 160 13.31 -16.74 14.53
N ASN A 161 14.11 -17.39 15.38
CA ASN A 161 14.90 -16.74 16.41
C ASN A 161 16.22 -16.19 15.85
N TYR A 162 16.71 -15.11 16.44
CA TYR A 162 17.95 -14.46 16.03
C TYR A 162 18.77 -14.01 17.24
N ASN A 163 20.04 -14.42 17.28
CA ASN A 163 21.00 -14.07 18.33
C ASN A 163 22.25 -13.37 17.74
N GLY A 164 22.18 -12.92 16.49
CA GLY A 164 23.28 -12.25 15.80
C GLY A 164 23.44 -10.78 16.18
N LYS A 165 24.43 -10.14 15.57
CA LYS A 165 24.68 -8.70 15.75
C LYS A 165 23.78 -7.88 14.83
N LYS A 166 23.39 -6.69 15.30
CA LYS A 166 22.71 -5.69 14.48
C LYS A 166 23.68 -5.02 13.52
N ASP A 167 23.22 -4.69 12.30
CA ASP A 167 23.91 -3.75 11.40
C ASP A 167 23.40 -2.33 11.72
N GLU A 168 24.29 -1.49 12.24
CA GLU A 168 23.97 -0.13 12.70
C GLU A 168 23.42 0.79 11.59
N LYS A 169 23.62 0.44 10.33
CA LYS A 169 23.11 1.21 9.19
C LYS A 169 21.86 0.59 8.56
N LEU A 170 21.56 -0.67 8.84
CA LEU A 170 20.46 -1.38 8.22
C LEU A 170 19.13 -1.03 8.89
N VAL A 171 18.14 -0.69 8.08
CA VAL A 171 16.76 -0.43 8.54
C VAL A 171 15.78 -1.24 7.71
N ASN A 172 14.74 -1.76 8.34
CA ASN A 172 13.62 -2.35 7.62
C ASN A 172 12.60 -1.28 7.25
N LEU A 173 12.05 -1.36 6.06
CA LEU A 173 10.98 -0.47 5.60
C LEU A 173 9.64 -1.21 5.57
N TRP A 174 8.67 -0.70 6.33
CA TRP A 174 7.27 -1.11 6.34
C TRP A 174 6.43 0.07 5.86
N SER A 175 5.85 -0.03 4.69
CA SER A 175 5.17 1.12 4.08
C SER A 175 3.96 0.69 3.27
N LEU A 176 4.15 0.28 2.04
CA LEU A 176 3.11 0.08 1.04
C LEU A 176 2.65 -1.38 0.98
N LEU A 177 1.36 -1.58 0.68
CA LEU A 177 0.80 -2.90 0.39
C LEU A 177 1.00 -3.21 -1.10
N PRO A 178 1.85 -4.20 -1.46
CA PRO A 178 2.04 -4.58 -2.86
C PRO A 178 0.73 -4.87 -3.57
N TYR A 179 0.60 -4.38 -4.80
CA TYR A 179 -0.56 -4.50 -5.68
C TYR A 179 -1.86 -3.85 -5.20
N GLN A 180 -1.94 -3.35 -3.97
CA GLN A 180 -3.03 -2.52 -3.50
C GLN A 180 -2.67 -1.03 -3.64
N ASN A 181 -1.46 -0.65 -3.24
CA ASN A 181 -0.92 0.65 -3.58
C ASN A 181 -0.37 0.58 -5.00
N THR A 182 -1.04 1.19 -5.95
CA THR A 182 -0.74 1.03 -7.38
C THR A 182 0.71 1.39 -7.74
N PHE A 183 1.29 2.38 -7.08
CA PHE A 183 2.64 2.89 -7.36
C PHE A 183 3.75 2.23 -6.53
N TRP A 184 3.44 1.20 -5.76
CA TRP A 184 4.32 0.56 -4.78
C TRP A 184 5.73 0.24 -5.28
N ARG A 185 5.88 -0.15 -6.56
CA ARG A 185 7.18 -0.51 -7.14
C ARG A 185 8.10 0.69 -7.21
N GLY A 186 7.62 1.77 -7.83
CA GLY A 186 8.39 3.00 -7.98
C GLY A 186 8.61 3.70 -6.63
N ASP A 187 7.60 3.67 -5.77
CA ASP A 187 7.67 4.30 -4.45
C ASP A 187 8.69 3.64 -3.55
N LEU A 188 8.76 2.30 -3.50
CA LEU A 188 9.79 1.60 -2.73
C LEU A 188 11.20 1.92 -3.21
N VAL A 189 11.41 2.06 -4.52
CA VAL A 189 12.69 2.47 -5.10
C VAL A 189 13.06 3.89 -4.65
N GLU A 190 12.13 4.83 -4.73
CA GLU A 190 12.39 6.22 -4.36
C GLU A 190 12.59 6.38 -2.84
N ILE A 191 11.77 5.73 -2.00
CA ILE A 191 11.96 5.75 -0.54
C ILE A 191 13.34 5.18 -0.18
N LYS A 192 13.71 4.05 -0.78
CA LYS A 192 15.05 3.48 -0.59
C LYS A 192 16.14 4.46 -0.99
N ARG A 193 16.04 5.06 -2.18
CA ARG A 193 17.02 6.00 -2.72
C ARG A 193 17.28 7.18 -1.77
N VAL A 194 16.23 7.81 -1.26
CA VAL A 194 16.36 8.97 -0.39
C VAL A 194 16.89 8.61 1.01
N LEU A 195 16.53 7.44 1.53
CA LEU A 195 17.07 6.94 2.80
C LEU A 195 18.56 6.53 2.68
N GLU A 196 18.93 5.90 1.58
CA GLU A 196 20.34 5.58 1.30
C GLU A 196 21.17 6.84 1.06
N GLY A 197 20.58 7.89 0.49
CA GLY A 197 21.19 9.20 0.31
C GLY A 197 21.61 9.88 1.61
N ILE A 198 20.94 9.61 2.71
CA ILE A 198 21.33 10.09 4.04
C ILE A 198 22.26 9.14 4.81
N GLY A 199 22.68 8.02 4.20
CA GLY A 199 23.70 7.10 4.72
C GLY A 199 23.19 5.83 5.40
N LEU A 200 21.90 5.51 5.28
CA LEU A 200 21.32 4.24 5.73
C LEU A 200 21.48 3.15 4.65
N LYS A 201 21.24 1.91 5.05
CA LYS A 201 20.99 0.77 4.16
C LYS A 201 19.55 0.35 4.36
N VAL A 202 18.77 0.19 3.30
CA VAL A 202 17.35 -0.12 3.41
C VAL A 202 17.07 -1.56 3.01
N ASN A 203 16.49 -2.32 3.91
CA ASN A 203 16.00 -3.65 3.65
C ASN A 203 14.60 -3.56 3.05
N VAL A 204 14.50 -3.74 1.73
CA VAL A 204 13.24 -3.77 0.98
C VAL A 204 12.83 -5.22 0.76
N LEU A 205 11.63 -5.59 1.20
CA LEU A 205 11.17 -6.98 1.23
C LEU A 205 10.42 -7.42 -0.03
N TYR A 206 10.05 -6.46 -0.89
CA TYR A 206 9.17 -6.68 -2.04
C TYR A 206 9.75 -6.06 -3.32
N GLY A 207 9.33 -6.59 -4.48
CA GLY A 207 9.71 -6.04 -5.77
C GLY A 207 11.12 -6.39 -6.21
N HIS A 208 11.61 -5.71 -7.25
CA HIS A 208 12.88 -6.05 -7.89
C HIS A 208 14.14 -5.68 -7.06
N GLU A 209 13.99 -4.76 -6.12
CA GLU A 209 15.05 -4.38 -5.18
C GLU A 209 15.28 -5.44 -4.10
N SER A 210 14.32 -6.33 -3.89
CA SER A 210 14.40 -7.41 -2.91
C SER A 210 15.15 -8.62 -3.46
N LYS A 211 15.98 -9.23 -2.60
CA LYS A 211 16.62 -10.53 -2.83
C LYS A 211 15.77 -11.71 -2.30
N GLY A 212 14.47 -11.49 -2.18
CA GLY A 212 13.52 -12.48 -1.70
C GLY A 212 13.79 -12.91 -0.26
N ILE A 213 13.78 -14.21 0.01
CA ILE A 213 13.93 -14.75 1.37
C ILE A 213 15.22 -14.31 2.08
N LYS A 214 16.27 -13.95 1.33
CA LYS A 214 17.53 -13.47 1.91
C LYS A 214 17.36 -12.14 2.64
N ASP A 215 16.51 -11.25 2.13
CA ASP A 215 16.23 -9.98 2.79
C ASP A 215 15.23 -10.16 3.95
N TRP A 216 14.32 -11.13 3.85
CA TRP A 216 13.48 -11.53 4.98
C TRP A 216 14.32 -12.06 6.15
N GLN A 217 15.34 -12.88 5.87
CA GLN A 217 16.27 -13.38 6.90
C GLN A 217 17.08 -12.27 7.57
N LYS A 218 17.29 -11.12 6.91
CA LYS A 218 17.98 -9.95 7.48
C LYS A 218 17.10 -9.05 8.34
N ILE A 219 15.78 -9.27 8.38
CA ILE A 219 14.87 -8.46 9.20
C ILE A 219 15.42 -8.29 10.63
N PRO A 220 15.84 -9.37 11.34
CA PRO A 220 16.33 -9.21 12.69
C PRO A 220 17.70 -8.54 12.80
N GLU A 221 18.47 -8.42 11.71
CA GLU A 221 19.76 -7.72 11.70
C GLU A 221 19.61 -6.19 11.72
N ALA A 222 18.47 -5.67 11.30
CA ALA A 222 18.27 -4.23 11.22
C ALA A 222 18.33 -3.56 12.60
N ARG A 223 18.90 -2.36 12.65
CA ARG A 223 18.97 -1.53 13.86
C ARG A 223 17.56 -1.14 14.32
N PHE A 224 16.71 -0.73 13.39
CA PHE A 224 15.33 -0.35 13.68
C PHE A 224 14.43 -0.54 12.46
N ASN A 225 13.13 -0.34 12.68
CA ASN A 225 12.10 -0.40 11.65
C ASN A 225 11.57 1.01 11.35
N ILE A 226 11.37 1.34 10.10
CA ILE A 226 10.63 2.54 9.67
C ILE A 226 9.24 2.07 9.25
N VAL A 227 8.21 2.60 9.92
CA VAL A 227 6.81 2.42 9.52
C VAL A 227 6.35 3.71 8.85
N LEU A 228 6.25 3.68 7.53
CA LEU A 228 5.92 4.84 6.70
C LEU A 228 4.51 4.67 6.13
N SER A 229 3.52 4.80 6.99
CA SER A 229 2.10 4.66 6.70
C SER A 229 1.30 5.10 7.93
N PRO A 230 0.05 5.57 7.79
CA PRO A 230 -0.77 5.91 8.95
C PRO A 230 -1.03 4.74 9.89
N TRP A 231 -1.13 3.52 9.38
CA TRP A 231 -1.43 2.34 10.19
C TRP A 231 -0.83 1.01 9.71
N LEU A 232 -0.66 0.81 8.40
CA LEU A 232 -0.09 -0.42 7.84
C LEU A 232 1.35 -0.59 8.29
N GLY A 233 1.74 -1.80 8.70
CA GLY A 233 3.08 -2.12 9.20
C GLY A 233 3.25 -1.92 10.71
N LEU A 234 2.31 -1.26 11.40
CA LEU A 234 2.42 -1.01 12.84
C LEU A 234 2.33 -2.29 13.67
N GLU A 235 1.44 -3.21 13.33
CA GLU A 235 1.33 -4.48 14.07
C GLU A 235 2.58 -5.36 13.84
N THR A 236 3.10 -5.37 12.62
CA THR A 236 4.36 -6.06 12.32
C THR A 236 5.54 -5.42 13.06
N ALA A 237 5.63 -4.09 13.10
CA ALA A 237 6.71 -3.41 13.81
C ALA A 237 6.65 -3.62 15.34
N LYS A 238 5.46 -3.66 15.94
CA LYS A 238 5.25 -4.02 17.35
C LYS A 238 5.72 -5.45 17.62
N HIS A 239 5.33 -6.39 16.76
CA HIS A 239 5.76 -7.78 16.84
C HIS A 239 7.30 -7.92 16.76
N LEU A 240 7.96 -7.19 15.86
CA LEU A 240 9.42 -7.16 15.76
C LEU A 240 10.09 -6.54 17.00
N LYS A 241 9.45 -5.54 17.62
CA LYS A 241 9.93 -4.97 18.88
C LYS A 241 9.89 -6.00 20.01
N GLU A 242 8.80 -6.75 20.10
CA GLU A 242 8.65 -7.80 21.12
C GLU A 242 9.61 -8.98 20.87
N LYS A 243 9.69 -9.45 19.62
CA LYS A 243 10.47 -10.65 19.27
C LYS A 243 11.98 -10.42 19.23
N TYR A 244 12.44 -9.29 18.67
CA TYR A 244 13.86 -9.02 18.42
C TYR A 244 14.40 -7.79 19.15
N ASN A 245 13.60 -7.18 20.02
CA ASN A 245 13.92 -5.91 20.69
C ASN A 245 14.33 -4.81 19.69
N GLN A 246 13.65 -4.77 18.53
CA GLN A 246 13.89 -3.77 17.50
C GLN A 246 12.98 -2.55 17.72
N PRO A 247 13.51 -1.36 17.97
CA PRO A 247 12.70 -0.15 17.99
C PRO A 247 12.13 0.16 16.62
N PHE A 248 11.08 0.98 16.57
CA PHE A 248 10.54 1.47 15.32
C PHE A 248 10.23 2.96 15.38
N LEU A 249 10.41 3.62 14.24
CA LEU A 249 10.00 5.00 14.00
C LEU A 249 8.72 4.97 13.16
N HIS A 250 7.63 5.54 13.71
CA HIS A 250 6.37 5.68 13.00
C HIS A 250 6.26 7.07 12.37
N ILE A 251 6.07 7.09 11.05
CA ILE A 251 5.84 8.31 10.26
C ILE A 251 4.55 8.10 9.46
N PRO A 252 3.44 8.75 9.84
CA PRO A 252 2.12 8.50 9.24
C PRO A 252 2.01 8.94 7.78
N VAL A 253 2.79 9.95 7.38
CA VAL A 253 2.68 10.58 6.06
C VAL A 253 3.74 10.06 5.12
N ILE A 254 3.33 9.47 4.00
CA ILE A 254 4.23 9.17 2.89
C ILE A 254 4.68 10.50 2.27
N PRO A 255 5.99 10.76 2.13
CA PRO A 255 6.48 12.07 1.70
C PRO A 255 6.29 12.28 0.20
N ILE A 256 5.52 13.28 -0.19
CA ILE A 256 5.39 13.77 -1.57
C ILE A 256 5.88 15.21 -1.61
N GLY A 257 6.85 15.49 -2.49
CA GLY A 257 7.44 16.83 -2.65
C GLY A 257 8.54 17.18 -1.65
N ALA A 258 9.21 18.30 -1.91
CA ALA A 258 10.42 18.69 -1.20
C ALA A 258 10.19 18.88 0.30
N LYS A 259 9.12 19.58 0.69
CA LYS A 259 8.82 19.90 2.10
C LYS A 259 8.66 18.64 2.94
N GLU A 260 7.78 17.72 2.54
CA GLU A 260 7.52 16.51 3.31
C GLU A 260 8.67 15.50 3.22
N THR A 261 9.37 15.43 2.08
CA THR A 261 10.54 14.55 1.95
C THR A 261 11.69 15.04 2.84
N GLY A 262 11.97 16.33 2.87
CA GLY A 262 12.98 16.90 3.76
C GLY A 262 12.63 16.70 5.25
N LYS A 263 11.35 16.88 5.62
CA LYS A 263 10.84 16.63 6.98
C LYS A 263 10.95 15.14 7.38
N PHE A 264 10.61 14.24 6.46
CA PHE A 264 10.78 12.79 6.62
C PHE A 264 12.24 12.44 6.90
N LEU A 265 13.16 12.89 6.04
CA LEU A 265 14.58 12.56 6.16
C LEU A 265 15.21 13.11 7.45
N ARG A 266 14.82 14.32 7.90
CA ARG A 266 15.29 14.90 9.16
C ARG A 266 14.80 14.08 10.36
N LYS A 267 13.52 13.66 10.38
CA LYS A 267 12.98 12.78 11.44
C LYS A 267 13.72 11.45 11.52
N VAL A 268 13.98 10.83 10.36
CA VAL A 268 14.75 9.59 10.31
C VAL A 268 16.19 9.80 10.77
N ALA A 269 16.82 10.89 10.35
CA ALA A 269 18.19 11.21 10.72
C ALA A 269 18.34 11.48 12.23
N ASP A 270 17.39 12.18 12.83
CA ASP A 270 17.38 12.42 14.29
C ASP A 270 17.20 11.11 15.05
N PHE A 271 16.29 10.23 14.62
CA PHE A 271 16.07 8.93 15.25
C PHE A 271 17.26 7.99 15.12
N ALA A 272 17.94 8.04 13.98
CA ALA A 272 19.12 7.22 13.66
C ALA A 272 20.44 7.87 14.11
N GLU A 273 20.41 9.05 14.72
CA GLU A 273 21.58 9.80 15.19
C GLU A 273 22.63 10.03 14.07
N LEU A 274 22.15 10.35 12.84
CA LEU A 274 23.02 10.58 11.71
C LEU A 274 23.68 11.98 11.75
N ASP A 275 24.76 12.13 10.99
CA ASP A 275 25.44 13.42 10.78
C ASP A 275 24.52 14.42 10.07
N LYS A 276 24.00 15.40 10.83
CA LYS A 276 23.06 16.41 10.34
C LYS A 276 23.60 17.20 9.15
N ASN A 277 24.90 17.48 9.11
CA ASN A 277 25.49 18.23 8.01
C ASN A 277 25.45 17.44 6.69
N LYS A 278 25.68 16.13 6.75
CA LYS A 278 25.58 15.26 5.57
C LYS A 278 24.13 15.13 5.10
N VAL A 279 23.21 14.99 6.02
CA VAL A 279 21.77 14.91 5.74
C VAL A 279 21.27 16.20 5.08
N GLU A 280 21.57 17.36 5.65
CA GLU A 280 21.16 18.65 5.08
C GLU A 280 21.83 18.92 3.72
N LYS A 281 23.07 18.47 3.53
CA LYS A 281 23.73 18.56 2.21
C LYS A 281 22.97 17.75 1.16
N PHE A 282 22.58 16.53 1.47
CA PHE A 282 21.78 15.69 0.57
C PHE A 282 20.43 16.33 0.27
N ILE A 283 19.68 16.76 1.31
CA ILE A 283 18.38 17.42 1.15
C ILE A 283 18.50 18.64 0.23
N LYS A 284 19.47 19.52 0.46
CA LYS A 284 19.68 20.71 -0.38
C LYS A 284 20.05 20.37 -1.82
N GLN A 285 20.76 19.28 -2.06
CA GLN A 285 21.06 18.82 -3.42
C GLN A 285 19.80 18.37 -4.15
N GLU A 286 18.94 17.60 -3.50
CA GLU A 286 17.64 17.15 -4.06
C GLU A 286 16.68 18.33 -4.27
N GLU A 287 16.56 19.21 -3.28
CA GLU A 287 15.75 20.42 -3.36
C GLU A 287 16.17 21.33 -4.52
N LYS A 288 17.49 21.49 -4.75
CA LYS A 288 18.00 22.30 -5.86
C LYS A 288 17.50 21.79 -7.22
N VAL A 289 17.48 20.46 -7.43
CA VAL A 289 16.98 19.86 -8.67
C VAL A 289 15.46 20.01 -8.76
N TYR A 290 14.76 19.74 -7.67
CA TYR A 290 13.30 19.84 -7.59
C TYR A 290 12.81 21.27 -7.91
N TYR A 291 13.37 22.27 -7.25
CA TYR A 291 12.98 23.67 -7.46
C TYR A 291 13.44 24.22 -8.80
N TYR A 292 14.53 23.73 -9.37
CA TYR A 292 14.91 24.09 -10.74
C TYR A 292 13.78 23.81 -11.74
N TYR A 293 13.17 22.63 -11.69
CA TYR A 293 12.06 22.30 -12.58
C TYR A 293 10.79 23.09 -12.25
N LEU A 294 10.54 23.35 -10.98
CA LEU A 294 9.36 24.16 -10.59
C LEU A 294 9.50 25.62 -11.01
N GLU A 295 10.68 26.20 -10.92
CA GLU A 295 10.94 27.57 -11.38
C GLU A 295 10.69 27.70 -12.88
N GLN A 296 11.21 26.77 -13.67
CA GLN A 296 10.96 26.75 -15.12
C GLN A 296 9.46 26.59 -15.44
N PHE A 297 8.74 25.79 -14.67
CA PHE A 297 7.32 25.58 -14.84
C PHE A 297 6.51 26.78 -14.35
N ALA A 298 6.97 27.51 -13.35
CA ALA A 298 6.28 28.68 -12.82
C ALA A 298 6.13 29.80 -13.86
N ASP A 299 7.11 29.99 -14.77
CA ASP A 299 7.02 30.93 -15.86
C ASP A 299 5.83 30.60 -16.79
N PHE A 300 5.71 29.34 -17.17
CA PHE A 300 4.55 28.87 -17.97
C PHE A 300 3.24 29.10 -17.22
N TYR A 301 3.18 28.77 -15.93
CA TYR A 301 1.98 28.91 -15.11
C TYR A 301 1.55 30.37 -14.95
N SER A 302 2.49 31.30 -14.76
CA SER A 302 2.18 32.73 -14.60
C SER A 302 1.70 33.37 -15.89
N GLU A 303 2.21 32.93 -17.04
CA GLU A 303 1.78 33.46 -18.35
C GLU A 303 0.42 32.94 -18.81
N TYR A 304 0.17 31.68 -18.62
CA TYR A 304 -0.99 31.00 -19.22
C TYR A 304 -2.14 30.73 -18.27
N TRP A 305 -2.00 31.00 -17.04
CA TRP A 305 -3.00 30.96 -15.92
C TRP A 305 -4.29 30.15 -16.17
N TRP A 306 -4.16 29.04 -16.83
CA TRP A 306 -5.26 28.12 -17.13
C TRP A 306 -5.71 27.35 -15.88
N GLY A 307 -5.42 27.93 -14.78
CA GLY A 307 -5.80 27.65 -13.41
C GLY A 307 -6.20 26.23 -13.16
N LEU A 308 -5.41 25.55 -12.37
CA LEU A 308 -5.90 24.36 -11.69
C LEU A 308 -7.29 24.66 -11.10
N PRO A 309 -8.23 23.71 -11.11
CA PRO A 309 -9.42 23.82 -10.31
C PRO A 309 -9.00 24.15 -8.88
N GLY A 310 -9.54 25.21 -8.28
CA GLY A 310 -9.14 25.66 -6.94
C GLY A 310 -9.52 24.66 -5.84
N LYS A 311 -10.44 23.73 -6.14
CA LYS A 311 -11.01 22.79 -5.16
C LYS A 311 -10.80 21.34 -5.61
N PHE A 312 -10.57 20.45 -4.65
CA PHE A 312 -10.39 19.03 -4.91
C PHE A 312 -11.11 18.14 -3.91
N ALA A 313 -11.30 16.88 -4.29
CA ALA A 313 -11.65 15.79 -3.40
C ALA A 313 -10.57 14.70 -3.47
N VAL A 314 -10.41 13.95 -2.39
CA VAL A 314 -9.56 12.75 -2.39
C VAL A 314 -10.36 11.54 -1.91
N VAL A 315 -10.19 10.41 -2.61
CA VAL A 315 -10.80 9.11 -2.27
C VAL A 315 -9.73 8.04 -2.46
N GLY A 316 -9.33 7.37 -1.37
CA GLY A 316 -8.29 6.35 -1.46
C GLY A 316 -7.99 5.68 -0.14
N ASP A 317 -6.99 4.82 -0.12
CA ASP A 317 -6.44 4.30 1.14
C ASP A 317 -5.83 5.43 1.98
N ALA A 318 -5.75 5.21 3.29
CA ALA A 318 -5.30 6.23 4.23
C ALA A 318 -3.92 6.83 3.88
N SER A 319 -3.01 6.00 3.35
CA SER A 319 -1.63 6.43 3.04
C SER A 319 -1.60 7.44 1.90
N TYR A 320 -2.21 7.09 0.77
CA TYR A 320 -2.22 7.94 -0.42
C TYR A 320 -3.19 9.11 -0.29
N ALA A 321 -4.37 8.90 0.30
CA ALA A 321 -5.34 9.98 0.52
C ALA A 321 -4.71 11.11 1.37
N LEU A 322 -4.00 10.77 2.44
CA LEU A 322 -3.32 11.73 3.29
C LEU A 322 -2.15 12.43 2.58
N ALA A 323 -1.27 11.65 1.92
CA ALA A 323 -0.08 12.17 1.25
C ALA A 323 -0.43 13.14 0.11
N VAL A 324 -1.39 12.75 -0.74
CA VAL A 324 -1.85 13.57 -1.87
C VAL A 324 -2.59 14.81 -1.38
N SER A 325 -3.44 14.70 -0.34
CA SER A 325 -4.10 15.86 0.24
C SER A 325 -3.09 16.88 0.76
N LYS A 326 -2.05 16.40 1.45
CA LYS A 326 -0.99 17.25 1.98
C LYS A 326 -0.21 17.95 0.87
N PHE A 327 0.15 17.23 -0.18
CA PHE A 327 0.82 17.79 -1.35
C PHE A 327 -0.05 18.84 -2.06
N ALA A 328 -1.33 18.53 -2.30
CA ALA A 328 -2.26 19.43 -2.98
C ALA A 328 -2.49 20.74 -2.20
N VAL A 329 -2.59 20.65 -0.87
CA VAL A 329 -2.77 21.84 -0.01
C VAL A 329 -1.47 22.63 0.13
N GLU A 330 -0.39 22.00 0.56
CA GLU A 330 0.85 22.69 0.93
C GLU A 330 1.69 23.17 -0.27
N GLN A 331 1.64 22.43 -1.38
CA GLN A 331 2.50 22.70 -2.55
C GLN A 331 1.75 23.36 -3.71
N LEU A 332 0.46 23.09 -3.85
CA LEU A 332 -0.36 23.63 -4.95
C LEU A 332 -1.39 24.67 -4.50
N GLY A 333 -1.58 24.84 -3.19
CA GLY A 333 -2.56 25.78 -2.65
C GLY A 333 -4.01 25.42 -2.98
N LEU A 334 -4.30 24.13 -3.27
CA LEU A 334 -5.66 23.68 -3.57
C LEU A 334 -6.48 23.55 -2.28
N ILE A 335 -7.78 23.80 -2.41
CA ILE A 335 -8.72 23.77 -1.29
C ILE A 335 -9.36 22.38 -1.22
N PRO A 336 -9.16 21.62 -0.14
CA PRO A 336 -9.83 20.33 0.07
C PRO A 336 -11.30 20.55 0.37
N VAL A 337 -12.19 19.89 -0.37
CA VAL A 337 -13.64 19.94 -0.14
C VAL A 337 -14.08 18.71 0.66
N THR A 338 -13.58 17.53 0.28
CA THR A 338 -13.84 16.29 0.98
C THR A 338 -12.66 15.34 0.85
N SER A 339 -12.39 14.61 1.93
CA SER A 339 -11.36 13.58 1.99
C SER A 339 -11.97 12.30 2.54
N ILE A 340 -11.89 11.21 1.77
CA ILE A 340 -12.52 9.94 2.09
C ILE A 340 -11.45 8.84 2.14
N VAL A 341 -11.34 8.20 3.30
CA VAL A 341 -10.48 7.05 3.54
C VAL A 341 -11.28 5.77 3.35
N THR A 342 -10.81 4.89 2.48
CA THR A 342 -11.59 3.75 1.97
C THR A 342 -11.08 2.37 2.39
N ASP A 343 -9.93 2.26 3.01
CA ASP A 343 -9.27 1.00 3.39
C ASP A 343 -9.74 0.41 4.72
N ASN A 344 -10.80 1.00 5.30
CA ASN A 344 -11.42 0.54 6.55
C ASN A 344 -10.39 0.19 7.64
N PRO A 345 -9.57 1.17 8.07
CA PRO A 345 -8.59 0.95 9.12
C PRO A 345 -9.28 0.57 10.44
N PRO A 346 -8.65 -0.28 11.26
CA PRO A 346 -9.15 -0.58 12.60
C PRO A 346 -9.40 0.69 13.43
N ASP A 347 -10.45 0.71 14.23
CA ASP A 347 -10.91 1.89 14.98
C ASP A 347 -9.80 2.57 15.79
N LYS A 348 -8.91 1.78 16.39
CA LYS A 348 -7.75 2.26 17.15
C LYS A 348 -6.77 3.14 16.33
N TYR A 349 -6.82 3.08 15.00
CA TYR A 349 -5.96 3.87 14.11
C TYR A 349 -6.69 5.04 13.44
N ARG A 350 -8.03 5.07 13.48
CA ARG A 350 -8.81 6.15 12.86
C ARG A 350 -8.51 7.52 13.46
N GLU A 351 -8.25 7.57 14.77
CA GLU A 351 -7.90 8.82 15.44
C GLU A 351 -6.54 9.37 14.96
N ILE A 352 -5.54 8.51 14.76
CA ILE A 352 -4.23 8.91 14.21
C ILE A 352 -4.42 9.49 12.82
N ILE A 353 -5.17 8.81 11.95
CA ILE A 353 -5.46 9.27 10.60
C ILE A 353 -6.18 10.61 10.62
N ALA A 354 -7.25 10.72 11.41
CA ALA A 354 -8.04 11.95 11.52
C ALA A 354 -7.21 13.14 12.03
N ASN A 355 -6.30 12.92 12.97
CA ASN A 355 -5.41 13.94 13.47
C ASN A 355 -4.42 14.44 12.43
N GLU A 356 -3.89 13.55 11.57
CA GLU A 356 -3.01 13.97 10.46
C GLU A 356 -3.77 14.82 9.43
N PHE A 357 -5.02 14.49 9.11
CA PHE A 357 -5.87 15.33 8.25
C PHE A 357 -6.24 16.67 8.89
N LYS A 358 -6.50 16.71 10.19
CA LYS A 358 -6.76 17.97 10.91
C LYS A 358 -5.55 18.90 10.91
N ASN A 359 -4.35 18.33 10.89
CA ASN A 359 -3.08 19.06 10.90
C ASN A 359 -2.41 19.06 9.53
N ILE A 360 -3.19 19.13 8.45
CA ILE A 360 -2.68 19.00 7.08
C ILE A 360 -1.75 20.16 6.72
N ALA A 361 -2.09 21.38 7.13
CA ALA A 361 -1.28 22.59 7.01
C ALA A 361 -1.66 23.56 8.14
N GLU A 362 -0.86 24.64 8.33
CA GLU A 362 -0.99 25.58 9.46
C GLU A 362 -2.40 26.17 9.58
N ASP A 363 -2.99 26.60 8.45
CA ASP A 363 -4.31 27.27 8.41
C ASP A 363 -5.41 26.44 7.76
N VAL A 364 -5.16 25.15 7.51
CA VAL A 364 -6.11 24.26 6.84
C VAL A 364 -6.37 23.02 7.66
N THR A 365 -7.63 22.85 8.04
CA THR A 365 -8.11 21.65 8.74
C THR A 365 -9.05 20.87 7.83
N ILE A 366 -8.82 19.57 7.71
CA ILE A 366 -9.68 18.65 6.96
C ILE A 366 -10.38 17.71 7.93
N GLU A 367 -11.69 17.61 7.83
CA GLU A 367 -12.43 16.49 8.42
C GLU A 367 -12.44 15.35 7.43
N VAL A 368 -11.90 14.20 7.83
CA VAL A 368 -11.85 13.00 7.00
C VAL A 368 -13.06 12.11 7.26
N GLU A 369 -13.65 11.62 6.17
CA GLU A 369 -14.72 10.61 6.22
C GLU A 369 -14.13 9.21 6.03
N PHE A 370 -14.64 8.24 6.78
CA PHE A 370 -14.30 6.82 6.60
C PHE A 370 -15.48 6.13 5.93
N ALA A 371 -15.33 5.74 4.69
CA ALA A 371 -16.38 5.10 3.91
C ALA A 371 -15.82 3.98 3.04
N GLU A 372 -16.42 2.80 3.15
CA GLU A 372 -16.01 1.58 2.44
C GLU A 372 -16.93 1.19 1.26
N ASP A 373 -18.05 1.89 1.11
CA ASP A 373 -19.05 1.60 0.09
C ASP A 373 -19.07 2.67 -0.99
N GLY A 374 -18.91 2.25 -2.25
CA GLY A 374 -18.92 3.12 -3.42
C GLY A 374 -20.19 3.95 -3.59
N TYR A 375 -21.36 3.42 -3.17
CA TYR A 375 -22.60 4.19 -3.18
C TYR A 375 -22.54 5.38 -2.22
N VAL A 376 -22.08 5.14 -0.99
CA VAL A 376 -21.92 6.18 0.04
C VAL A 376 -20.91 7.23 -0.41
N ILE A 377 -19.75 6.80 -0.94
CA ILE A 377 -18.70 7.66 -1.49
C ILE A 377 -19.26 8.55 -2.61
N GLY A 378 -19.98 7.96 -3.57
CA GLY A 378 -20.61 8.70 -4.64
C GLY A 378 -21.58 9.77 -4.14
N LYS A 379 -22.39 9.45 -3.11
CA LYS A 379 -23.31 10.41 -2.49
C LYS A 379 -22.61 11.53 -1.74
N ILE A 380 -21.51 11.25 -1.07
CA ILE A 380 -20.69 12.29 -0.42
C ILE A 380 -20.17 13.27 -1.48
N LEU A 381 -19.57 12.75 -2.58
CA LEU A 381 -19.04 13.57 -3.67
C LEU A 381 -20.12 14.38 -4.38
N GLU A 382 -21.30 13.79 -4.65
CA GLU A 382 -22.44 14.49 -5.28
C GLU A 382 -22.94 15.68 -4.46
N ASN A 383 -22.89 15.59 -3.15
CA ASN A 383 -23.37 16.63 -2.23
C ASN A 383 -22.26 17.60 -1.78
N SER A 384 -21.05 17.43 -2.26
CA SER A 384 -19.92 18.32 -1.94
C SER A 384 -19.98 19.61 -2.77
N ASP A 385 -19.69 20.76 -2.13
CA ASP A 385 -19.70 22.05 -2.81
C ASP A 385 -18.33 22.38 -3.42
N PHE A 386 -18.16 22.05 -4.67
CA PHE A 386 -16.96 22.41 -5.44
C PHE A 386 -16.98 23.84 -6.01
N GLY A 387 -18.09 24.58 -5.83
CA GLY A 387 -18.25 25.91 -6.41
C GLY A 387 -18.50 25.89 -7.91
N ILE A 388 -18.05 26.92 -8.62
CA ILE A 388 -18.36 27.13 -10.05
C ILE A 388 -17.42 26.29 -10.95
N LYS A 389 -16.14 26.16 -10.58
CA LYS A 389 -15.16 25.43 -11.38
C LYS A 389 -15.27 23.92 -11.15
N PRO A 390 -15.16 23.11 -12.21
CA PRO A 390 -15.11 21.66 -12.08
C PRO A 390 -13.95 21.21 -11.15
N PRO A 391 -14.17 20.22 -10.27
CA PRO A 391 -13.13 19.77 -9.33
C PRO A 391 -12.08 18.89 -9.97
N ILE A 392 -10.92 18.78 -9.29
CA ILE A 392 -10.05 17.63 -9.42
C ILE A 392 -10.45 16.60 -8.37
N ILE A 393 -10.64 15.35 -8.81
CA ILE A 393 -10.84 14.21 -7.92
C ILE A 393 -9.58 13.35 -7.97
N PHE A 394 -8.87 13.27 -6.86
CA PHE A 394 -7.84 12.26 -6.67
C PHE A 394 -8.53 11.00 -6.16
N GLY A 395 -8.61 9.97 -6.99
CA GLY A 395 -9.42 8.82 -6.68
C GLY A 395 -8.91 7.54 -7.33
N THR A 396 -9.83 6.68 -7.68
CA THR A 396 -9.59 5.40 -8.32
C THR A 396 -10.42 5.32 -9.61
N THR A 397 -10.31 4.21 -10.34
CA THR A 397 -11.18 3.96 -11.50
C THR A 397 -12.67 4.10 -11.17
N TRP A 398 -13.06 3.79 -9.96
CA TRP A 398 -14.48 3.81 -9.54
C TRP A 398 -15.06 5.21 -9.42
N GLU A 399 -14.23 6.23 -9.20
CA GLU A 399 -14.68 7.63 -9.13
C GLU A 399 -14.84 8.29 -10.51
N ARG A 400 -14.53 7.59 -11.63
CA ARG A 400 -14.60 8.17 -12.97
C ARG A 400 -16.00 8.63 -13.37
N ASP A 401 -17.02 7.85 -13.05
CA ASP A 401 -18.40 8.18 -13.41
C ASP A 401 -18.90 9.41 -12.63
N ILE A 402 -18.59 9.49 -11.34
CA ILE A 402 -18.95 10.66 -10.54
C ILE A 402 -18.14 11.90 -10.94
N ALA A 403 -16.86 11.76 -11.27
CA ALA A 403 -16.06 12.85 -11.80
C ALA A 403 -16.67 13.42 -13.08
N LYS A 404 -17.06 12.55 -14.03
CA LYS A 404 -17.75 12.94 -15.26
C LYS A 404 -19.08 13.67 -14.98
N LYS A 405 -19.87 13.18 -14.02
CA LYS A 405 -21.13 13.80 -13.61
C LYS A 405 -20.92 15.22 -13.07
N LEU A 406 -19.85 15.41 -12.30
CA LEU A 406 -19.44 16.71 -11.74
C LEU A 406 -18.69 17.59 -12.77
N LYS A 407 -18.53 17.14 -14.01
CA LYS A 407 -17.71 17.77 -15.05
C LYS A 407 -16.25 17.99 -14.60
N GLY A 408 -15.80 17.23 -13.61
CA GLY A 408 -14.47 17.31 -13.02
C GLY A 408 -13.48 16.37 -13.70
N SER A 409 -12.21 16.53 -13.32
CA SER A 409 -11.11 15.68 -13.77
C SER A 409 -10.81 14.61 -12.72
N ILE A 410 -10.38 13.41 -13.17
CA ILE A 410 -9.97 12.30 -12.29
C ILE A 410 -8.48 12.02 -12.45
N ILE A 411 -7.81 11.84 -11.32
CA ILE A 411 -6.42 11.38 -11.26
C ILE A 411 -6.40 10.13 -10.39
N GLU A 412 -6.05 9.01 -11.01
CA GLU A 412 -5.99 7.74 -10.29
C GLU A 412 -4.74 7.72 -9.39
N ILE A 413 -4.97 7.58 -8.08
CA ILE A 413 -3.93 7.56 -7.06
C ILE A 413 -3.85 6.23 -6.29
N GLY A 414 -4.74 5.30 -6.57
CA GLY A 414 -4.83 4.02 -5.86
C GLY A 414 -5.62 2.96 -6.60
N PHE A 415 -5.77 1.82 -5.97
CA PHE A 415 -6.52 0.67 -6.49
C PHE A 415 -8.05 0.89 -6.39
N PRO A 416 -8.78 0.54 -7.46
CA PRO A 416 -8.30 0.09 -8.76
C PRO A 416 -7.81 1.24 -9.66
N ALA A 417 -6.80 0.94 -10.49
CA ALA A 417 -6.29 1.83 -11.52
C ALA A 417 -6.30 1.11 -12.88
N SER A 418 -7.40 1.23 -13.61
CA SER A 418 -7.61 0.55 -14.89
C SER A 418 -7.42 1.45 -16.10
N TYR A 419 -7.19 2.73 -15.90
CA TYR A 419 -6.95 3.72 -16.95
C TYR A 419 -5.58 4.39 -16.83
N GLU A 420 -4.73 3.81 -16.00
CA GLU A 420 -3.35 4.23 -15.80
C GLU A 420 -2.41 3.05 -16.05
N VAL A 421 -1.37 3.25 -16.85
CA VAL A 421 -0.29 2.27 -17.01
C VAL A 421 0.83 2.63 -16.04
N VAL A 422 1.12 1.72 -15.11
CA VAL A 422 2.11 1.92 -14.05
C VAL A 422 3.19 0.84 -14.13
N ILE A 423 4.35 1.18 -14.68
CA ILE A 423 5.50 0.26 -14.80
C ILE A 423 6.48 0.52 -13.65
N SER A 424 6.99 1.75 -13.57
CA SER A 424 7.98 2.19 -12.59
C SER A 424 7.64 3.56 -11.98
N LYS A 425 6.45 4.08 -12.26
CA LYS A 425 6.01 5.39 -11.81
C LYS A 425 5.95 5.44 -10.28
N SER A 426 6.39 6.57 -9.73
CA SER A 426 6.27 6.93 -8.33
C SER A 426 5.65 8.32 -8.20
N TYR A 427 4.94 8.54 -7.09
CA TYR A 427 4.54 9.88 -6.67
C TYR A 427 5.25 10.34 -5.39
N VAL A 428 6.08 9.48 -4.81
CA VAL A 428 6.81 9.72 -3.56
C VAL A 428 8.12 10.46 -3.82
N GLY A 429 8.61 11.17 -2.82
CA GLY A 429 9.90 11.84 -2.85
C GLY A 429 9.92 13.13 -3.68
N TYR A 430 11.07 13.47 -4.17
CA TYR A 430 11.28 14.67 -4.98
C TYR A 430 10.84 14.44 -6.43
N ILE A 431 11.37 13.39 -7.07
CA ILE A 431 11.09 13.09 -8.47
C ILE A 431 9.64 12.62 -8.66
N GLY A 432 9.13 11.81 -7.75
CA GLY A 432 7.76 11.34 -7.80
C GLY A 432 6.74 12.47 -7.70
N ALA A 433 7.03 13.49 -6.91
CA ALA A 433 6.19 14.68 -6.82
C ALA A 433 6.13 15.48 -8.15
N LEU A 434 7.24 15.56 -8.88
CA LEU A 434 7.24 16.16 -10.22
C LEU A 434 6.37 15.34 -11.18
N THR A 435 6.45 14.01 -11.11
CA THR A 435 5.59 13.12 -11.90
C THR A 435 4.10 13.31 -11.57
N LEU A 436 3.75 13.49 -10.30
CA LEU A 436 2.38 13.81 -9.90
C LEU A 436 1.95 15.18 -10.41
N LEU A 437 2.81 16.17 -10.33
CA LEU A 437 2.56 17.53 -10.83
C LEU A 437 2.29 17.52 -12.34
N GLU A 438 3.13 16.85 -13.13
CA GLU A 438 2.95 16.67 -14.57
C GLU A 438 1.59 16.02 -14.88
N LYS A 439 1.21 14.99 -14.10
CA LYS A 439 -0.08 14.31 -14.25
C LYS A 439 -1.25 15.26 -13.96
N ILE A 440 -1.17 16.05 -12.90
CA ILE A 440 -2.21 17.02 -12.51
C ILE A 440 -2.42 18.04 -13.63
N TYR A 441 -1.35 18.67 -14.09
CA TYR A 441 -1.46 19.70 -15.13
C TYR A 441 -1.87 19.15 -16.49
N THR A 442 -1.30 18.02 -16.90
CA THR A 442 -1.71 17.35 -18.15
C THR A 442 -3.20 17.02 -18.13
N THR A 443 -3.71 16.53 -16.99
CA THR A 443 -5.14 16.21 -16.85
C THR A 443 -5.99 17.48 -16.90
N ALA A 444 -5.58 18.56 -16.24
CA ALA A 444 -6.30 19.84 -16.26
C ALA A 444 -6.33 20.48 -17.67
N ILE A 445 -5.20 20.48 -18.37
CA ILE A 445 -5.10 20.98 -19.75
C ILE A 445 -6.00 20.17 -20.69
N SER A 446 -5.94 18.84 -20.61
CA SER A 446 -6.77 17.95 -21.45
C SER A 446 -8.27 18.09 -21.20
N ALA A 447 -8.67 18.46 -19.99
CA ALA A 447 -10.07 18.71 -19.66
C ALA A 447 -10.58 20.08 -20.14
N SER A 448 -9.67 20.99 -20.48
CA SER A 448 -9.98 22.35 -20.98
C SER A 448 -10.02 22.42 -22.52
N ALA A 449 -9.47 21.42 -23.20
CA ALA A 449 -9.47 21.26 -24.65
C ALA A 449 -10.76 20.55 -25.13
#